data_b2ce9de39ce0af0fad02c224ef1dbb9f
#
_entry.id   b2ce9de39ce0af0fad02c224ef1dbb9f
#
_cell.length_a   1.000
_cell.length_b   1.000
_cell.length_c   1.000
_cell.angle_alpha   90.00
_cell.angle_beta   90.00
_cell.angle_gamma   90.00
#
_symmetry.space_group_name_H-M   'P 1'
#
loop_
_entity.id
_entity.type
_entity.pdbx_description
1 polymer ?
#
loop_
_entity_poly.entity_id
_entity_poly.type
_entity_poly.pdbx_seq_one_letter_code
_entity_poly.pdbx_strand_id
1 'polypeptide(L)'
;GRTMRVASTATHTFALTDFDGNNINSTAFTTYGSAGTAEQVYEIATTYTTAQLFELKFVQSADVMTITHKDHDPAELTRTGHAAWTLTDIVFAPEQTFPVGLASAANTTGSEAERYVVTAVNEDNAEESLIATATAKTISGATAANPVVITASTHGFSNLDEVHISGVVGMTQLNGLRFKVASVTTHTFEIQSLSRVNVNGTAYTAYSSGGSAFPCYTKIANSHAKKDNTVTWT
;
A
#
# COMPACT_ATOMS: atom_id res chain seq x y z
N GLY A 1 -14.79 38.52 -2.57
CA GLY A 1 -15.65 37.45 -3.03
C GLY A 1 -16.11 36.55 -1.89
N ARG A 2 -17.19 35.85 -2.08
CA ARG A 2 -17.66 34.84 -1.12
C ARG A 2 -17.66 33.48 -1.83
N THR A 3 -17.23 32.43 -1.16
CA THR A 3 -17.36 31.06 -1.63
C THR A 3 -18.72 30.52 -1.18
N MET A 4 -19.43 29.86 -2.07
CA MET A 4 -20.78 29.33 -1.87
C MET A 4 -20.91 28.00 -2.59
N ARG A 5 -21.90 27.18 -2.21
CA ARG A 5 -22.23 25.95 -2.94
C ARG A 5 -23.34 26.20 -3.94
N VAL A 6 -23.28 25.53 -5.08
CA VAL A 6 -24.38 25.50 -6.05
C VAL A 6 -25.39 24.44 -5.58
N ALA A 7 -26.60 24.84 -5.29
CA ALA A 7 -27.64 23.96 -4.76
C ALA A 7 -28.49 23.34 -5.86
N SER A 8 -28.79 24.09 -6.92
CA SER A 8 -29.56 23.64 -8.08
C SER A 8 -29.13 24.37 -9.33
N THR A 9 -29.20 23.72 -10.47
CA THR A 9 -28.82 24.28 -11.77
C THR A 9 -29.96 24.16 -12.78
N ALA A 10 -30.08 25.18 -13.61
CA ALA A 10 -30.85 25.15 -14.85
C ALA A 10 -29.99 25.70 -15.99
N THR A 11 -30.51 25.73 -17.23
CA THR A 11 -29.72 26.06 -18.41
C THR A 11 -28.93 27.38 -18.28
N HIS A 12 -29.48 28.37 -17.62
CA HIS A 12 -28.85 29.71 -17.48
C HIS A 12 -28.86 30.26 -16.04
N THR A 13 -29.25 29.46 -15.06
CA THR A 13 -29.35 29.88 -13.66
C THR A 13 -28.88 28.79 -12.71
N PHE A 14 -28.44 29.21 -11.55
CA PHE A 14 -28.15 28.33 -10.42
C PHE A 14 -28.54 29.01 -9.12
N ALA A 15 -28.95 28.23 -8.12
CA ALA A 15 -29.18 28.70 -6.78
C ALA A 15 -27.92 28.50 -5.92
N LEU A 16 -27.76 29.32 -4.90
CA LEU A 16 -26.61 29.28 -3.99
C LEU A 16 -27.03 28.95 -2.56
N THR A 17 -26.22 28.14 -1.92
CA THR A 17 -26.29 27.89 -0.48
C THR A 17 -24.96 28.24 0.19
N ASP A 18 -24.98 28.36 1.53
CA ASP A 18 -23.78 28.32 2.32
C ASP A 18 -23.19 26.87 2.39
N PHE A 19 -22.09 26.68 3.11
CA PHE A 19 -21.44 25.39 3.27
C PHE A 19 -22.26 24.40 4.12
N ASP A 20 -23.20 24.89 4.92
CA ASP A 20 -24.09 24.09 5.76
C ASP A 20 -25.37 23.67 5.01
N GLY A 21 -25.52 24.12 3.76
CA GLY A 21 -26.66 23.79 2.90
C GLY A 21 -27.86 24.74 3.04
N ASN A 22 -27.75 25.84 3.78
CA ASN A 22 -28.82 26.81 3.93
C ASN A 22 -28.86 27.74 2.72
N ASN A 23 -30.06 28.07 2.24
CA ASN A 23 -30.22 29.02 1.15
C ASN A 23 -29.70 30.41 1.50
N ILE A 24 -28.99 31.02 0.57
CA ILE A 24 -28.52 32.39 0.73
C ILE A 24 -29.70 33.35 0.70
N ASN A 25 -29.96 34.03 1.79
CA ASN A 25 -30.96 35.09 1.84
C ASN A 25 -30.38 36.40 1.30
N SER A 26 -30.81 36.79 0.11
CA SER A 26 -30.35 38.01 -0.60
C SER A 26 -31.25 39.24 -0.41
N THR A 27 -32.28 39.18 0.44
CA THR A 27 -33.25 40.29 0.58
C THR A 27 -32.63 41.60 1.07
N ALA A 28 -31.52 41.53 1.80
CA ALA A 28 -30.75 42.68 2.28
C ALA A 28 -29.57 43.06 1.35
N PHE A 29 -29.42 42.40 0.22
CA PHE A 29 -28.33 42.71 -0.70
C PHE A 29 -28.68 43.90 -1.58
N THR A 30 -27.67 44.66 -1.96
CA THR A 30 -27.82 45.69 -2.97
C THR A 30 -28.26 45.08 -4.29
N THR A 31 -29.21 45.74 -4.98
CA THR A 31 -29.68 45.26 -6.29
C THR A 31 -28.48 45.10 -7.23
N TYR A 32 -28.45 43.95 -7.89
CA TYR A 32 -27.42 43.66 -8.90
C TYR A 32 -27.57 44.66 -10.08
N GLY A 33 -26.48 45.35 -10.39
CA GLY A 33 -26.42 46.28 -11.50
C GLY A 33 -25.90 45.64 -12.78
N SER A 34 -24.64 45.28 -12.79
CA SER A 34 -23.99 44.63 -13.91
C SER A 34 -22.59 44.13 -13.51
N ALA A 35 -22.02 43.34 -14.35
CA ALA A 35 -20.70 42.74 -14.21
C ALA A 35 -20.52 41.87 -12.94
N GLY A 36 -19.99 40.75 -13.08
CA GLY A 36 -19.66 39.82 -12.01
C GLY A 36 -19.22 38.51 -12.63
N THR A 37 -18.33 37.81 -11.98
CA THR A 37 -17.88 36.49 -12.40
C THR A 37 -18.19 35.49 -11.31
N ALA A 38 -18.63 34.31 -11.70
CA ALA A 38 -18.68 33.14 -10.85
C ALA A 38 -17.63 32.17 -11.36
N GLU A 39 -16.70 31.82 -10.47
CA GLU A 39 -15.62 30.91 -10.79
C GLU A 39 -15.78 29.65 -9.94
N GLN A 40 -15.52 28.50 -10.53
CA GLN A 40 -15.52 27.25 -9.80
C GLN A 40 -14.27 27.17 -8.91
N VAL A 41 -14.47 26.88 -7.63
CA VAL A 41 -13.35 26.50 -6.73
C VAL A 41 -12.86 25.13 -7.14
N TYR A 42 -11.57 25.04 -7.38
CA TYR A 42 -10.94 23.76 -7.69
C TYR A 42 -10.76 22.95 -6.41
N GLU A 43 -11.21 21.71 -6.42
CA GLU A 43 -11.10 20.77 -5.31
C GLU A 43 -10.47 19.47 -5.79
N ILE A 44 -9.66 18.87 -4.95
CA ILE A 44 -9.11 17.53 -5.16
C ILE A 44 -9.56 16.62 -4.03
N ALA A 45 -9.81 15.36 -4.35
CA ALA A 45 -10.11 14.36 -3.34
C ALA A 45 -8.87 14.06 -2.50
N THR A 46 -9.06 13.91 -1.18
CA THR A 46 -8.02 13.51 -0.24
C THR A 46 -8.51 12.35 0.63
N THR A 47 -7.58 11.64 1.25
CA THR A 47 -7.88 10.59 2.23
C THR A 47 -8.07 11.13 3.65
N TYR A 48 -7.78 12.43 3.87
CA TYR A 48 -7.88 13.06 5.19
C TYR A 48 -9.33 13.36 5.57
N THR A 49 -9.69 13.03 6.79
CA THR A 49 -10.99 13.39 7.36
C THR A 49 -10.97 14.82 7.92
N THR A 50 -12.15 15.42 8.11
CA THR A 50 -12.27 16.78 8.70
C THR A 50 -11.57 16.89 10.06
N ALA A 51 -11.62 15.83 10.88
CA ALA A 51 -10.97 15.84 12.20
C ALA A 51 -9.43 15.85 12.10
N GLN A 52 -8.87 15.29 11.05
CA GLN A 52 -7.42 15.18 10.83
C GLN A 52 -6.81 16.44 10.22
N LEU A 53 -7.62 17.34 9.63
CA LEU A 53 -7.10 18.52 8.94
C LEU A 53 -6.25 19.44 9.84
N PHE A 54 -6.57 19.53 11.13
CA PHE A 54 -5.82 20.36 12.08
C PHE A 54 -4.53 19.69 12.59
N GLU A 55 -4.36 18.41 12.33
CA GLU A 55 -3.16 17.64 12.70
C GLU A 55 -2.15 17.57 11.55
N LEU A 56 -2.53 18.00 10.34
CA LEU A 56 -1.65 18.01 9.17
C LEU A 56 -0.47 18.94 9.41
N LYS A 57 0.70 18.48 9.04
CA LYS A 57 1.92 19.29 8.95
C LYS A 57 2.36 19.33 7.50
N PHE A 58 2.81 20.49 7.06
CA PHE A 58 3.24 20.63 5.68
C PHE A 58 4.43 21.57 5.55
N VAL A 59 5.19 21.34 4.51
CA VAL A 59 6.24 22.24 4.03
C VAL A 59 6.10 22.37 2.52
N GLN A 60 6.29 23.57 2.00
CA GLN A 60 6.15 23.85 0.58
C GLN A 60 7.46 24.39 -0.01
N SER A 61 7.80 23.90 -1.19
CA SER A 61 8.87 24.44 -2.02
C SER A 61 8.35 24.54 -3.46
N ALA A 62 8.30 25.76 -3.98
CA ALA A 62 7.73 26.08 -5.30
C ALA A 62 6.30 25.50 -5.45
N ASP A 63 6.05 24.68 -6.47
CA ASP A 63 4.76 24.07 -6.78
C ASP A 63 4.55 22.69 -6.12
N VAL A 64 5.39 22.30 -5.16
CA VAL A 64 5.28 21.03 -4.43
C VAL A 64 5.12 21.31 -2.93
N MET A 65 4.10 20.71 -2.33
CA MET A 65 3.86 20.72 -0.89
C MET A 65 3.90 19.29 -0.36
N THR A 66 4.83 19.01 0.54
CA THR A 66 4.88 17.75 1.28
C THR A 66 3.99 17.84 2.49
N ILE A 67 3.09 16.89 2.66
CA ILE A 67 2.09 16.81 3.73
C ILE A 67 2.34 15.55 4.55
N THR A 68 2.30 15.66 5.88
CA THR A 68 2.46 14.53 6.78
C THR A 68 1.35 14.48 7.82
N HIS A 69 0.95 13.27 8.19
CA HIS A 69 0.01 12.98 9.26
C HIS A 69 0.40 11.67 9.95
N LYS A 70 0.14 11.53 11.26
CA LYS A 70 0.55 10.35 12.04
C LYS A 70 -0.10 9.03 11.60
N ASP A 71 -1.29 9.09 10.99
CA ASP A 71 -2.09 7.92 10.59
C ASP A 71 -2.13 7.71 9.07
N HIS A 72 -1.37 8.49 8.29
CA HIS A 72 -1.28 8.41 6.84
C HIS A 72 0.17 8.43 6.38
N ASP A 73 0.42 7.81 5.24
CA ASP A 73 1.71 7.95 4.57
C ASP A 73 1.95 9.42 4.20
N PRO A 74 3.19 9.90 4.23
CA PRO A 74 3.51 11.23 3.72
C PRO A 74 3.08 11.36 2.26
N ALA A 75 2.57 12.53 1.88
CA ALA A 75 2.09 12.78 0.53
C ALA A 75 2.65 14.07 -0.05
N GLU A 76 2.76 14.12 -1.36
CA GLU A 76 3.10 15.32 -2.11
C GLU A 76 1.88 15.85 -2.86
N LEU A 77 1.55 17.11 -2.59
CA LEU A 77 0.60 17.89 -3.37
C LEU A 77 1.39 18.71 -4.39
N THR A 78 1.29 18.34 -5.65
CA THR A 78 2.00 18.98 -6.76
C THR A 78 1.03 19.78 -7.62
N ARG A 79 1.42 20.99 -7.98
CA ARG A 79 0.70 21.87 -8.91
C ARG A 79 1.42 21.95 -10.24
N THR A 80 0.74 21.58 -11.32
CA THR A 80 1.26 21.71 -12.68
C THR A 80 0.50 22.78 -13.51
N GLY A 81 -0.57 23.36 -12.94
CA GLY A 81 -1.36 24.39 -13.58
C GLY A 81 -2.41 24.94 -12.62
N HIS A 82 -3.14 25.98 -13.04
CA HIS A 82 -4.13 26.65 -12.19
C HIS A 82 -5.20 25.69 -11.65
N ALA A 83 -5.67 24.76 -12.47
CA ALA A 83 -6.64 23.73 -12.13
C ALA A 83 -6.05 22.30 -12.28
N ALA A 84 -4.73 22.16 -12.22
CA ALA A 84 -4.05 20.89 -12.37
C ALA A 84 -3.19 20.60 -11.12
N TRP A 85 -3.74 19.79 -10.24
CA TRP A 85 -3.14 19.42 -8.97
C TRP A 85 -3.21 17.90 -8.80
N THR A 86 -2.18 17.33 -8.21
CA THR A 86 -2.13 15.90 -7.84
C THR A 86 -1.68 15.74 -6.41
N LEU A 87 -2.37 14.86 -5.68
CA LEU A 87 -1.93 14.39 -4.37
C LEU A 87 -1.47 12.95 -4.53
N THR A 88 -0.20 12.68 -4.22
CA THR A 88 0.42 11.36 -4.39
C THR A 88 1.13 10.97 -3.11
N ASP A 89 0.87 9.76 -2.61
CA ASP A 89 1.57 9.24 -1.44
C ASP A 89 3.04 8.97 -1.77
N ILE A 90 3.93 9.35 -0.85
CA ILE A 90 5.36 9.09 -0.97
C ILE A 90 5.63 7.65 -0.56
N VAL A 91 6.12 6.87 -1.49
CA VAL A 91 6.48 5.47 -1.25
C VAL A 91 7.97 5.39 -0.85
N PHE A 92 8.23 4.95 0.38
CA PHE A 92 9.59 4.69 0.87
C PHE A 92 9.97 3.23 0.56
N ALA A 93 10.18 2.94 -0.70
CA ALA A 93 10.66 1.64 -1.15
C ALA A 93 11.93 1.83 -1.96
N PRO A 94 12.87 0.86 -1.96
CA PRO A 94 14.01 0.90 -2.83
C PRO A 94 13.59 1.01 -4.30
N GLU A 95 14.23 1.87 -5.07
CA GLU A 95 14.07 1.95 -6.52
C GLU A 95 14.76 0.78 -7.21
N GLN A 96 15.80 0.22 -6.56
CA GLN A 96 16.51 -0.93 -7.07
C GLN A 96 15.59 -2.16 -7.12
N THR A 97 15.41 -2.70 -8.32
CA THR A 97 14.60 -3.90 -8.55
C THR A 97 15.22 -5.11 -7.83
N PHE A 98 14.42 -5.84 -7.07
CA PHE A 98 14.87 -7.06 -6.43
C PHE A 98 14.97 -8.23 -7.41
N PRO A 99 15.94 -9.15 -7.23
CA PRO A 99 16.06 -10.35 -8.06
C PRO A 99 14.83 -11.25 -7.91
N VAL A 100 14.46 -11.94 -8.99
CA VAL A 100 13.32 -12.87 -9.01
C VAL A 100 13.79 -14.30 -9.32
N GLY A 101 12.89 -15.26 -9.19
CA GLY A 101 13.21 -16.65 -9.53
C GLY A 101 14.22 -17.30 -8.59
N LEU A 102 14.35 -16.83 -7.35
CA LEU A 102 15.30 -17.37 -6.37
C LEU A 102 15.08 -18.89 -6.18
N ALA A 103 16.10 -19.65 -6.48
CA ALA A 103 16.12 -21.09 -6.29
C ALA A 103 17.45 -21.55 -5.69
N SER A 104 17.46 -22.73 -5.08
CA SER A 104 18.68 -23.30 -4.54
C SER A 104 18.66 -24.83 -4.64
N ALA A 105 19.82 -25.42 -4.85
CA ALA A 105 20.01 -26.87 -4.91
C ALA A 105 21.32 -27.28 -4.20
N ALA A 106 21.29 -28.40 -3.52
CA ALA A 106 22.50 -29.00 -2.99
C ALA A 106 23.26 -29.69 -4.11
N ASN A 107 24.55 -29.41 -4.25
CA ASN A 107 25.42 -30.13 -5.17
C ASN A 107 25.80 -31.51 -4.60
N THR A 108 25.88 -31.62 -3.26
CA THR A 108 26.13 -32.86 -2.55
C THR A 108 25.09 -33.02 -1.45
N THR A 109 24.48 -34.19 -1.38
CA THR A 109 23.48 -34.52 -0.37
C THR A 109 24.11 -34.74 1.00
N GLY A 110 23.49 -34.18 2.04
CA GLY A 110 23.89 -34.29 3.44
C GLY A 110 22.71 -34.13 4.40
N SER A 111 22.97 -33.74 5.59
CA SER A 111 21.95 -33.55 6.66
C SER A 111 21.77 -32.10 7.11
N GLU A 112 22.49 -31.17 6.50
CA GLU A 112 22.42 -29.76 6.87
C GLU A 112 21.21 -29.06 6.22
N ALA A 113 20.58 -28.15 6.95
CA ALA A 113 19.49 -27.31 6.44
C ALA A 113 19.99 -25.87 6.28
N GLU A 114 19.94 -25.37 5.05
CA GLU A 114 20.46 -24.05 4.72
C GLU A 114 19.38 -23.15 4.12
N ARG A 115 19.48 -21.85 4.37
CA ARG A 115 18.61 -20.81 3.83
C ARG A 115 19.43 -19.70 3.20
N TYR A 116 19.00 -19.26 2.03
CA TYR A 116 19.67 -18.22 1.27
C TYR A 116 18.70 -17.07 0.97
N VAL A 117 19.23 -15.87 1.10
CA VAL A 117 18.58 -14.62 0.72
C VAL A 117 19.50 -13.92 -0.29
N VAL A 118 18.93 -13.32 -1.30
CA VAL A 118 19.66 -12.55 -2.31
C VAL A 118 19.02 -11.18 -2.45
N THR A 119 19.84 -10.14 -2.50
CA THR A 119 19.46 -8.76 -2.79
C THR A 119 20.30 -8.25 -3.95
N ALA A 120 19.81 -7.23 -4.65
CA ALA A 120 20.61 -6.48 -5.60
C ALA A 120 21.09 -5.18 -4.93
N VAL A 121 22.33 -4.78 -5.20
CA VAL A 121 22.90 -3.53 -4.73
C VAL A 121 23.22 -2.67 -5.95
N ASN A 122 22.73 -1.44 -5.95
CA ASN A 122 23.05 -0.46 -6.98
C ASN A 122 24.49 0.03 -6.76
N GLU A 123 25.33 -0.08 -7.80
CA GLU A 123 26.76 0.30 -7.71
C GLU A 123 26.98 1.82 -7.57
N ASP A 124 26.06 2.64 -8.08
CA ASP A 124 26.21 4.08 -8.10
C ASP A 124 25.88 4.75 -6.76
N ASN A 125 24.85 4.27 -6.08
CA ASN A 125 24.34 4.88 -4.83
C ASN A 125 24.33 3.96 -3.63
N ALA A 126 24.75 2.68 -3.79
CA ALA A 126 24.75 1.63 -2.78
C ALA A 126 23.33 1.32 -2.22
N GLU A 127 22.27 1.65 -2.95
CA GLU A 127 20.93 1.30 -2.58
C GLU A 127 20.73 -0.22 -2.70
N GLU A 128 20.23 -0.84 -1.64
CA GLU A 128 19.95 -2.28 -1.60
C GLU A 128 18.47 -2.52 -1.88
N SER A 129 18.18 -3.43 -2.83
CA SER A 129 16.81 -3.84 -3.15
C SER A 129 16.14 -4.59 -1.99
N LEU A 130 14.83 -4.76 -2.09
CA LEU A 130 14.15 -5.79 -1.30
C LEU A 130 14.75 -7.17 -1.62
N ILE A 131 14.57 -8.12 -0.71
CA ILE A 131 15.06 -9.49 -0.89
C ILE A 131 14.39 -10.17 -2.07
N ALA A 132 15.16 -10.96 -2.80
CA ALA A 132 14.66 -11.85 -3.86
C ALA A 132 13.59 -12.80 -3.32
N THR A 133 12.58 -13.07 -4.13
CA THR A 133 11.51 -14.00 -3.80
C THR A 133 11.63 -15.30 -4.60
N ALA A 134 11.34 -16.42 -3.95
CA ALA A 134 11.20 -17.71 -4.63
C ALA A 134 9.80 -17.86 -5.26
N THR A 135 9.53 -19.00 -5.88
CA THR A 135 8.26 -19.26 -6.60
C THR A 135 7.03 -18.98 -5.72
N ALA A 136 6.16 -18.13 -6.21
CA ALA A 136 4.92 -17.74 -5.56
C ALA A 136 3.97 -18.92 -5.30
N LYS A 137 3.19 -18.81 -4.24
CA LYS A 137 2.05 -19.67 -3.93
C LYS A 137 0.76 -18.88 -4.09
N THR A 138 -0.14 -19.37 -4.93
CA THR A 138 -1.43 -18.70 -5.18
C THR A 138 -2.27 -18.73 -3.91
N ILE A 139 -2.77 -17.57 -3.51
CA ILE A 139 -3.74 -17.42 -2.43
C ILE A 139 -5.14 -17.64 -3.00
N SER A 140 -5.91 -18.52 -2.36
CA SER A 140 -7.30 -18.78 -2.69
C SER A 140 -8.29 -18.34 -1.61
N GLY A 141 -7.79 -17.85 -0.48
CA GLY A 141 -8.62 -17.34 0.62
C GLY A 141 -7.81 -16.62 1.69
N ALA A 142 -8.44 -15.68 2.37
CA ALA A 142 -7.94 -15.06 3.60
C ALA A 142 -9.10 -14.71 4.52
N THR A 143 -8.92 -14.91 5.83
CA THR A 143 -10.00 -14.68 6.82
C THR A 143 -9.86 -13.31 7.46
N ALA A 144 -10.97 -12.59 7.60
CA ALA A 144 -11.04 -11.36 8.39
C ALA A 144 -11.17 -11.71 9.90
N ALA A 145 -10.12 -12.30 10.46
CA ALA A 145 -10.08 -12.84 11.82
C ALA A 145 -8.79 -12.44 12.55
N ASN A 146 -8.67 -12.83 13.79
CA ASN A 146 -7.45 -12.70 14.59
C ASN A 146 -7.03 -14.08 15.13
N PRO A 147 -5.96 -14.70 14.61
CA PRO A 147 -5.12 -14.23 13.49
C PRO A 147 -5.81 -14.33 12.13
N VAL A 148 -5.25 -13.61 11.13
CA VAL A 148 -5.60 -13.84 9.73
C VAL A 148 -5.07 -15.20 9.31
N VAL A 149 -5.93 -16.03 8.70
CA VAL A 149 -5.55 -17.32 8.11
C VAL A 149 -5.57 -17.19 6.59
N ILE A 150 -4.47 -17.56 5.96
CA ILE A 150 -4.32 -17.59 4.49
C ILE A 150 -4.54 -19.01 3.99
N THR A 151 -5.33 -19.16 2.93
CA THR A 151 -5.48 -20.42 2.21
C THR A 151 -4.65 -20.41 0.94
N ALA A 152 -3.71 -21.32 0.82
CA ALA A 152 -2.87 -21.54 -0.36
C ALA A 152 -2.57 -23.03 -0.49
N SER A 153 -3.07 -23.66 -1.55
CA SER A 153 -2.95 -25.11 -1.72
C SER A 153 -1.50 -25.57 -1.81
N THR A 154 -1.15 -26.61 -1.04
CA THR A 154 0.19 -27.23 -1.03
C THR A 154 1.35 -26.24 -1.03
N HIS A 155 1.22 -25.20 -0.18
CA HIS A 155 2.18 -24.07 -0.17
C HIS A 155 3.60 -24.48 0.26
N GLY A 156 3.76 -25.52 1.09
CA GLY A 156 5.07 -26.03 1.50
C GLY A 156 5.86 -25.14 2.45
N PHE A 157 5.21 -24.15 3.05
CA PHE A 157 5.84 -23.33 4.09
C PHE A 157 5.97 -24.09 5.41
N SER A 158 6.85 -23.62 6.25
CA SER A 158 7.05 -24.06 7.63
C SER A 158 6.81 -22.91 8.60
N ASN A 159 6.53 -23.21 9.86
CA ASN A 159 6.45 -22.18 10.88
C ASN A 159 7.73 -21.35 10.90
N LEU A 160 7.58 -20.03 11.07
CA LEU A 160 8.63 -19.01 11.04
C LEU A 160 9.21 -18.72 9.66
N ASP A 161 8.71 -19.37 8.61
CA ASP A 161 9.02 -18.91 7.25
C ASP A 161 8.52 -17.47 7.08
N GLU A 162 9.18 -16.74 6.20
CA GLU A 162 8.82 -15.36 5.90
C GLU A 162 8.28 -15.30 4.49
N VAL A 163 7.14 -14.64 4.33
CA VAL A 163 6.46 -14.49 3.04
C VAL A 163 6.12 -13.03 2.78
N HIS A 164 6.22 -12.62 1.53
CA HIS A 164 5.70 -11.37 1.00
C HIS A 164 4.36 -11.65 0.31
N ILE A 165 3.34 -10.86 0.60
CA ILE A 165 2.01 -11.01 0.00
C ILE A 165 1.75 -9.85 -0.96
N SER A 166 1.21 -10.15 -2.15
CA SER A 166 0.80 -9.15 -3.12
C SER A 166 -0.36 -9.61 -3.98
N GLY A 167 -1.08 -8.68 -4.62
CA GLY A 167 -2.15 -8.95 -5.58
C GLY A 167 -3.45 -9.47 -4.97
N VAL A 168 -3.65 -9.36 -3.67
CA VAL A 168 -4.91 -9.68 -3.00
C VAL A 168 -5.96 -8.63 -3.32
N VAL A 169 -7.15 -9.06 -3.73
CA VAL A 169 -8.32 -8.21 -3.96
C VAL A 169 -9.28 -8.33 -2.79
N GLY A 170 -9.82 -7.22 -2.35
CA GLY A 170 -10.66 -7.10 -1.15
C GLY A 170 -9.81 -6.81 0.09
N MET A 171 -9.09 -7.77 0.63
CA MET A 171 -8.21 -7.61 1.80
C MET A 171 -6.86 -6.99 1.39
N THR A 172 -6.90 -5.79 0.81
CA THR A 172 -5.72 -5.11 0.26
C THR A 172 -4.68 -4.72 1.31
N GLN A 173 -5.07 -4.67 2.59
CA GLN A 173 -4.18 -4.41 3.73
C GLN A 173 -3.03 -5.41 3.86
N LEU A 174 -3.10 -6.55 3.17
CA LEU A 174 -2.02 -7.54 3.14
C LEU A 174 -0.96 -7.25 2.06
N ASN A 175 -1.31 -6.46 1.05
CA ASN A 175 -0.45 -6.25 -0.12
C ASN A 175 0.80 -5.43 0.21
N GLY A 176 1.93 -5.84 -0.37
CA GLY A 176 3.21 -5.17 -0.21
C GLY A 176 3.89 -5.46 1.14
N LEU A 177 3.27 -6.26 2.01
CA LEU A 177 3.77 -6.52 3.35
C LEU A 177 4.44 -7.89 3.46
N ARG A 178 5.34 -8.00 4.43
CA ARG A 178 6.04 -9.23 4.81
C ARG A 178 5.51 -9.75 6.14
N PHE A 179 5.33 -11.06 6.21
CA PHE A 179 4.77 -11.73 7.38
C PHE A 179 5.58 -12.96 7.75
N LYS A 180 5.56 -13.32 9.03
CA LYS A 180 5.98 -14.64 9.52
C LYS A 180 4.79 -15.60 9.40
N VAL A 181 5.10 -16.82 8.98
CA VAL A 181 4.13 -17.91 8.87
C VAL A 181 4.02 -18.64 10.21
N ALA A 182 2.82 -18.96 10.63
CA ALA A 182 2.53 -19.72 11.85
C ALA A 182 1.39 -20.72 11.63
N SER A 183 1.21 -21.66 12.53
CA SER A 183 0.10 -22.65 12.55
C SER A 183 -0.11 -23.34 11.20
N VAL A 184 0.97 -23.79 10.60
CA VAL A 184 1.00 -24.36 9.25
C VAL A 184 0.22 -25.66 9.16
N THR A 185 -0.65 -25.78 8.15
CA THR A 185 -1.22 -27.04 7.64
C THR A 185 -0.77 -27.26 6.21
N THR A 186 -1.29 -28.29 5.52
CA THR A 186 -0.98 -28.53 4.11
C THR A 186 -1.46 -27.40 3.19
N HIS A 187 -2.56 -26.75 3.54
CA HIS A 187 -3.27 -25.80 2.67
C HIS A 187 -3.51 -24.44 3.29
N THR A 188 -3.21 -24.27 4.57
CA THR A 188 -3.43 -22.99 5.27
C THR A 188 -2.27 -22.64 6.19
N PHE A 189 -2.13 -21.37 6.46
CA PHE A 189 -1.20 -20.84 7.46
C PHE A 189 -1.74 -19.54 8.05
N GLU A 190 -1.40 -19.29 9.30
CA GLU A 190 -1.62 -18.01 9.96
C GLU A 190 -0.49 -17.05 9.62
N ILE A 191 -0.78 -15.75 9.65
CA ILE A 191 0.25 -14.72 9.49
C ILE A 191 0.45 -13.92 10.76
N GLN A 192 1.72 -13.62 11.01
CA GLN A 192 2.20 -12.79 12.11
C GLN A 192 3.06 -11.65 11.57
N SER A 193 3.16 -10.57 12.32
CA SER A 193 4.17 -9.53 12.07
C SER A 193 5.58 -10.13 12.11
N LEU A 194 6.57 -9.40 11.62
CA LEU A 194 7.97 -9.82 11.71
C LEU A 194 8.43 -10.00 13.15
N SER A 195 7.80 -9.33 14.13
CA SER A 195 8.00 -9.50 15.57
C SER A 195 7.18 -10.65 16.18
N ARG A 196 6.53 -11.49 15.37
CA ARG A 196 5.74 -12.67 15.78
C ARG A 196 4.46 -12.34 16.57
N VAL A 197 3.87 -11.18 16.32
CA VAL A 197 2.54 -10.84 16.83
C VAL A 197 1.50 -11.23 15.78
N ASN A 198 0.40 -11.85 16.19
CA ASN A 198 -0.67 -12.24 15.29
C ASN A 198 -1.24 -11.01 14.55
N VAL A 199 -1.44 -11.15 13.25
CA VAL A 199 -2.09 -10.11 12.44
C VAL A 199 -3.59 -10.16 12.73
N ASN A 200 -4.09 -9.08 13.30
CA ASN A 200 -5.51 -8.92 13.55
C ASN A 200 -6.22 -8.33 12.32
N GLY A 201 -6.90 -9.19 11.57
CA GLY A 201 -7.65 -8.83 10.36
C GLY A 201 -9.14 -8.56 10.59
N THR A 202 -9.62 -8.48 11.84
CA THR A 202 -11.06 -8.31 12.12
C THR A 202 -11.65 -7.02 11.55
N ALA A 203 -10.83 -5.99 11.36
CA ALA A 203 -11.22 -4.72 10.75
C ALA A 203 -10.82 -4.63 9.25
N TYR A 204 -10.24 -5.69 8.66
CA TYR A 204 -9.85 -5.68 7.26
C TYR A 204 -11.05 -5.90 6.35
N THR A 205 -10.95 -5.36 5.14
CA THR A 205 -11.93 -5.66 4.09
C THR A 205 -11.91 -7.17 3.79
N ALA A 206 -13.07 -7.76 3.57
CA ALA A 206 -13.15 -9.19 3.26
C ALA A 206 -12.35 -9.54 2.00
N TYR A 207 -11.65 -10.68 2.04
CA TYR A 207 -10.97 -11.23 0.87
C TYR A 207 -12.01 -11.50 -0.24
N SER A 208 -11.68 -11.11 -1.46
CA SER A 208 -12.54 -11.30 -2.63
C SER A 208 -11.92 -12.31 -3.60
N SER A 209 -10.67 -12.09 -4.00
CA SER A 209 -9.97 -12.98 -4.94
C SER A 209 -8.49 -12.64 -5.04
N GLY A 210 -7.76 -13.48 -5.77
CA GLY A 210 -6.38 -13.23 -6.19
C GLY A 210 -5.36 -13.25 -5.06
N GLY A 211 -4.16 -12.85 -5.39
CA GLY A 211 -3.03 -12.77 -4.47
C GLY A 211 -2.05 -13.93 -4.56
N SER A 212 -0.85 -13.62 -4.18
CA SER A 212 0.28 -14.55 -4.13
C SER A 212 1.07 -14.35 -2.84
N ALA A 213 1.53 -15.45 -2.24
CA ALA A 213 2.49 -15.47 -1.16
C ALA A 213 3.84 -15.93 -1.71
N PHE A 214 4.83 -15.05 -1.62
CA PHE A 214 6.19 -15.29 -2.09
C PHE A 214 7.09 -15.60 -0.91
N PRO A 215 7.75 -16.78 -0.86
CA PRO A 215 8.78 -17.03 0.14
C PRO A 215 9.93 -16.04 -0.01
N CYS A 216 10.34 -15.42 1.07
CA CYS A 216 11.42 -14.42 1.08
C CYS A 216 12.83 -15.03 1.16
N TYR A 217 12.95 -16.33 0.97
CA TYR A 217 14.22 -17.07 0.92
C TYR A 217 14.01 -18.38 0.17
N THR A 218 15.11 -18.99 -0.25
CA THR A 218 15.14 -20.38 -0.68
C THR A 218 15.78 -21.26 0.39
N LYS A 219 15.36 -22.51 0.50
CA LYS A 219 15.87 -23.45 1.49
C LYS A 219 16.29 -24.78 0.87
N ILE A 220 17.33 -25.34 1.42
CA ILE A 220 17.81 -26.69 1.13
C ILE A 220 17.73 -27.50 2.42
N ALA A 221 17.05 -28.64 2.39
CA ALA A 221 16.86 -29.48 3.56
C ALA A 221 17.98 -30.48 3.78
N ASN A 222 18.71 -30.86 2.74
CA ASN A 222 19.66 -31.95 2.73
C ASN A 222 20.98 -31.55 2.03
N SER A 223 21.63 -30.50 2.54
CA SER A 223 22.95 -30.07 2.08
C SER A 223 24.06 -30.76 2.86
N HIS A 224 25.19 -31.04 2.22
CA HIS A 224 26.40 -31.49 2.91
C HIS A 224 27.11 -30.35 3.63
N ALA A 225 27.22 -29.19 2.97
CA ALA A 225 27.81 -27.97 3.55
C ALA A 225 27.34 -26.74 2.78
N LYS A 226 27.40 -25.57 3.41
CA LYS A 226 27.00 -24.27 2.78
C LYS A 226 27.69 -24.00 1.45
N LYS A 227 28.97 -24.31 1.34
CA LYS A 227 29.79 -24.12 0.14
C LYS A 227 29.46 -25.06 -1.02
N ASP A 228 28.70 -26.15 -0.75
CA ASP A 228 28.33 -27.16 -1.72
C ASP A 228 26.94 -26.91 -2.32
N ASN A 229 26.43 -25.69 -2.22
CA ASN A 229 25.11 -25.32 -2.70
C ASN A 229 25.21 -24.37 -3.89
N THR A 230 24.31 -24.53 -4.83
CA THR A 230 24.10 -23.57 -5.92
C THR A 230 22.87 -22.74 -5.63
N VAL A 231 22.99 -21.42 -5.72
CA VAL A 231 21.88 -20.47 -5.63
C VAL A 231 21.77 -19.74 -6.96
N THR A 232 20.57 -19.68 -7.51
CA THR A 232 20.29 -19.05 -8.80
C THR A 232 19.16 -18.02 -8.67
N TRP A 233 19.22 -16.97 -9.46
CA TRP A 233 18.20 -15.92 -9.58
C TRP A 233 18.28 -15.26 -10.96
N THR A 234 17.26 -14.47 -11.32
CA THR A 234 17.18 -13.67 -12.55
C THR A 234 16.76 -12.25 -12.26
#